data_600b6b30cbad8ce582a2a7c9d315612e
#
_entry.id   600b6b30cbad8ce582a2a7c9d315612e
#
_cell.length_a   1.000
_cell.length_b   1.000
_cell.length_c   1.000
_cell.angle_alpha   90.00
_cell.angle_beta   90.00
_cell.angle_gamma   90.00
#
_symmetry.space_group_name_H-M   'P 1'
#
loop_
_entity.id
_entity.type
_entity.pdbx_description
1 polymer ?
#
loop_
_entity_poly.entity_id
_entity_poly.type
_entity_poly.pdbx_seq_one_letter_code
_entity_poly.pdbx_strand_id
1 'polypeptide(L)'
;MILDQLVGLFSSDMGIDLGTANTLVLVKDKGIVINEPSVVAVQREKYGKQKILAVGHDAKEMVGKTPGDIEAIRPMRDGVIADFDMTEKMIRYFIEKTHRRKTFLRPRIIISVPYGLTQVERKAV
;
A
#
# COMPACT_ATOMS: atom_id res chain seq x y z
N MET A 1 -19.89 4.67 -2.16
CA MET A 1 -18.44 4.77 -2.33
C MET A 1 -17.72 3.80 -1.43
N ILE A 2 -16.57 3.34 -1.85
CA ILE A 2 -15.75 2.41 -1.05
C ILE A 2 -15.42 3.03 0.31
N LEU A 3 -15.11 4.31 0.32
CA LEU A 3 -14.81 5.03 1.56
C LEU A 3 -15.95 4.94 2.57
N ASP A 4 -17.18 5.11 2.11
CA ASP A 4 -18.34 5.03 2.97
C ASP A 4 -18.53 3.62 3.53
N GLN A 5 -18.21 2.62 2.72
CA GLN A 5 -18.28 1.23 3.16
C GLN A 5 -17.26 0.94 4.25
N LEU A 6 -16.04 1.47 4.11
CA LEU A 6 -15.01 1.29 5.12
C LEU A 6 -15.37 2.00 6.41
N VAL A 7 -15.88 3.20 6.33
CA VAL A 7 -16.29 3.97 7.51
C VAL A 7 -17.45 3.27 8.22
N GLY A 8 -18.33 2.63 7.47
CA GLY A 8 -19.48 1.93 8.04
C GLY A 8 -19.13 0.61 8.75
N LEU A 9 -17.92 0.10 8.58
CA LEU A 9 -17.52 -1.18 9.17
C LEU A 9 -16.74 -0.96 10.47
N PHE A 10 -17.45 -0.55 11.49
CA PHE A 10 -16.86 -0.09 12.75
C PHE A 10 -16.15 -1.15 13.57
N SER A 11 -16.26 -2.43 13.22
CA SER A 11 -15.56 -3.48 13.94
C SER A 11 -14.06 -3.49 13.65
N SER A 12 -13.61 -2.74 12.64
CA SER A 12 -12.21 -2.71 12.24
C SER A 12 -11.52 -1.45 12.73
N ASP A 13 -10.26 -1.58 13.10
CA ASP A 13 -9.48 -0.47 13.60
C ASP A 13 -8.90 0.37 12.46
N MET A 14 -8.70 -0.24 11.31
CA MET A 14 -8.04 0.38 10.17
C MET A 14 -8.66 -0.11 8.87
N GLY A 15 -8.76 0.78 7.90
CA GLY A 15 -9.20 0.43 6.56
C GLY A 15 -8.15 0.88 5.55
N ILE A 16 -7.91 0.06 4.54
CA ILE A 16 -6.98 0.38 3.47
C ILE A 16 -7.71 0.28 2.14
N ASP A 17 -7.67 1.34 1.37
CA ASP A 17 -8.26 1.39 0.04
C ASP A 17 -7.12 1.39 -0.99
N LEU A 18 -6.92 0.25 -1.63
CA LEU A 18 -5.86 0.08 -2.63
C LEU A 18 -6.35 0.59 -3.97
N GLY A 19 -5.81 1.73 -4.40
CA GLY A 19 -6.12 2.28 -5.70
C GLY A 19 -4.96 2.15 -6.66
N THR A 20 -5.24 2.25 -7.95
CA THR A 20 -4.21 2.22 -8.98
C THR A 20 -3.25 3.40 -8.84
N ALA A 21 -3.77 4.57 -8.60
CA ALA A 21 -2.97 5.78 -8.46
C ALA A 21 -2.56 6.05 -7.03
N ASN A 22 -3.49 5.95 -6.10
CA ASN A 22 -3.26 6.30 -4.69
C ASN A 22 -3.80 5.23 -3.77
N THR A 23 -3.14 5.09 -2.63
CA THR A 23 -3.61 4.25 -1.53
C THR A 23 -4.04 5.14 -0.38
N LEU A 24 -5.22 4.86 0.16
CA LEU A 24 -5.75 5.56 1.31
C LEU A 24 -5.72 4.65 2.53
N VAL A 25 -5.34 5.19 3.67
CA VAL A 25 -5.45 4.47 4.94
C VAL A 25 -6.32 5.29 5.87
N LEU A 26 -7.33 4.62 6.42
CA LEU A 26 -8.25 5.22 7.39
C LEU A 26 -8.04 4.56 8.74
N VAL A 27 -8.08 5.35 9.79
CA VAL A 27 -8.00 4.83 11.14
C VAL A 27 -9.30 5.22 11.86
N LYS A 28 -9.85 4.27 12.59
CA LYS A 28 -11.07 4.49 13.34
C LYS A 28 -10.92 5.73 14.24
N ASP A 29 -11.91 6.60 14.18
CA ASP A 29 -11.98 7.85 14.95
C ASP A 29 -10.99 8.93 14.51
N LYS A 30 -10.15 8.67 13.50
CA LYS A 30 -9.22 9.68 12.99
C LYS A 30 -9.47 10.04 11.53
N GLY A 31 -10.19 9.19 10.80
CA GLY A 31 -10.43 9.41 9.37
C GLY A 31 -9.24 9.01 8.52
N ILE A 32 -9.05 9.70 7.40
CA ILE A 32 -7.96 9.41 6.47
C ILE A 32 -6.65 9.92 7.04
N VAL A 33 -5.72 9.01 7.28
CA VAL A 33 -4.40 9.35 7.84
C VAL A 33 -3.29 9.23 6.81
N ILE A 34 -3.51 8.46 5.73
CA ILE A 34 -2.55 8.35 4.63
C ILE A 34 -3.31 8.46 3.32
N ASN A 35 -2.77 9.26 2.42
CA ASN A 35 -3.22 9.37 1.04
C ASN A 35 -1.97 9.56 0.21
N GLU A 36 -1.41 8.47 -0.26
CA GLU A 36 -0.13 8.49 -0.95
C GLU A 36 -0.18 7.70 -2.25
N PRO A 37 0.69 8.03 -3.21
CA PRO A 37 0.75 7.29 -4.46
C PRO A 37 1.02 5.81 -4.23
N SER A 38 0.39 4.96 -5.04
CA SER A 38 0.61 3.52 -5.00
C SER A 38 1.87 3.20 -5.80
N VAL A 39 3.02 3.55 -5.25
CA VAL A 39 4.31 3.36 -5.92
C VAL A 39 5.38 2.97 -4.91
N VAL A 40 6.30 2.12 -5.35
CA VAL A 40 7.43 1.65 -4.54
C VAL A 40 8.70 1.91 -5.31
N ALA A 41 9.69 2.52 -4.67
CA ALA A 41 11.02 2.70 -5.25
C ALA A 41 11.91 1.56 -4.77
N VAL A 42 12.51 0.86 -5.72
CA VAL A 42 13.38 -0.27 -5.42
C VAL A 42 14.75 -0.05 -6.05
N GLN A 43 15.75 -0.62 -5.41
CA GLN A 43 17.10 -0.66 -5.95
C GLN A 43 17.43 -2.11 -6.28
N ARG A 44 17.95 -2.34 -7.49
CA ARG A 44 18.39 -3.67 -7.87
C ARG A 44 19.73 -3.95 -7.23
N GLU A 45 19.80 -5.06 -6.54
CA GLU A 45 21.04 -5.54 -5.96
C GLU A 45 21.58 -6.69 -6.80
N LYS A 46 22.78 -7.15 -6.44
CA LYS A 46 23.40 -8.28 -7.13
C LYS A 46 22.50 -9.51 -7.02
N TYR A 47 22.53 -10.35 -8.05
CA TYR A 47 21.76 -11.58 -8.15
C TYR A 47 20.25 -11.36 -8.26
N GLY A 48 19.83 -10.23 -8.79
CA GLY A 48 18.43 -10.00 -9.06
C GLY A 48 17.57 -9.64 -7.86
N LYS A 49 18.18 -9.46 -6.70
CA LYS A 49 17.43 -9.03 -5.52
C LYS A 49 17.03 -7.56 -5.63
N GLN A 50 15.88 -7.25 -5.09
CA GLN A 50 15.39 -5.88 -5.05
C GLN A 50 15.28 -5.42 -3.61
N LYS A 51 15.77 -4.24 -3.35
CA LYS A 51 15.67 -3.63 -2.03
C LYS A 51 14.70 -2.46 -2.10
N ILE A 52 13.74 -2.43 -1.20
CA ILE A 52 12.80 -1.32 -1.13
C ILE A 52 13.48 -0.13 -0.46
N LEU A 53 13.50 0.99 -1.15
CA LEU A 53 14.09 2.22 -0.63
C LEU A 53 13.04 3.16 -0.07
N ALA A 54 11.86 3.21 -0.69
CA ALA A 54 10.81 4.13 -0.29
C ALA A 54 9.46 3.67 -0.83
N VAL A 55 8.40 4.19 -0.25
CA VAL A 55 7.04 3.88 -0.65
C VAL A 55 6.24 5.19 -0.64
N GLY A 56 5.29 5.31 -1.56
CA GLY A 56 4.40 6.47 -1.59
C GLY A 56 5.07 7.73 -2.11
N HIS A 57 4.84 8.84 -1.46
CA HIS A 57 5.39 10.13 -1.87
C HIS A 57 6.91 10.12 -1.95
N ASP A 58 7.56 9.51 -0.97
CA ASP A 58 9.02 9.44 -0.95
C ASP A 58 9.55 8.66 -2.15
N ALA A 59 8.85 7.59 -2.52
CA ALA A 59 9.23 6.81 -3.69
C ALA A 59 9.10 7.64 -4.97
N LYS A 60 8.01 8.37 -5.09
CA LYS A 60 7.76 9.20 -6.27
C LYS A 60 8.83 10.27 -6.43
N GLU A 61 9.21 10.92 -5.34
CA GLU A 61 10.27 11.92 -5.38
C GLU A 61 11.62 11.33 -5.70
N MET A 62 11.93 10.20 -5.10
CA MET A 62 13.22 9.55 -5.28
C MET A 62 13.47 9.17 -6.74
N VAL A 63 12.48 8.61 -7.40
CA VAL A 63 12.60 8.17 -8.79
C VAL A 63 12.84 9.35 -9.71
N GLY A 64 12.29 10.51 -9.41
CA GLY A 64 12.47 11.70 -10.24
C GLY A 64 13.82 12.37 -10.10
N LYS A 65 14.56 12.09 -9.03
CA LYS A 65 15.78 12.85 -8.71
C LYS A 65 17.06 12.03 -8.62
N THR A 66 16.96 10.74 -8.45
CA THR A 66 18.13 9.91 -8.21
C THR A 66 18.40 9.05 -9.44
N PRO A 67 19.58 9.22 -10.07
CA PRO A 67 19.95 8.38 -11.21
C PRO A 67 20.40 7.00 -10.76
N GLY A 68 20.54 6.09 -11.70
CA GLY A 68 21.13 4.80 -11.47
C GLY A 68 20.12 3.68 -11.35
N ASP A 69 20.32 2.80 -10.40
CA ASP A 69 19.63 1.54 -10.34
C ASP A 69 18.26 1.61 -9.64
N ILE A 70 17.74 2.81 -9.42
CA ILE A 70 16.48 2.99 -8.74
C ILE A 70 15.34 2.94 -9.75
N GLU A 71 14.36 2.08 -9.48
CA GLU A 71 13.26 1.83 -10.37
C GLU A 71 11.95 2.03 -9.62
N ALA A 72 10.96 2.61 -10.30
CA ALA A 72 9.62 2.75 -9.74
C ALA A 72 8.78 1.54 -10.13
N ILE A 73 8.16 0.92 -9.14
CA ILE A 73 7.23 -0.16 -9.37
C ILE A 73 5.85 0.31 -8.93
N ARG A 74 4.87 0.14 -9.83
CA ARG A 74 3.47 0.39 -9.52
C ARG A 74 2.78 -0.95 -9.33
N PRO A 75 2.57 -1.36 -8.07
CA PRO A 75 2.02 -2.68 -7.80
C PRO A 75 0.59 -2.86 -8.28
N MET A 76 -0.14 -1.74 -8.41
CA MET A 76 -1.52 -1.75 -8.87
C MET A 76 -1.58 -1.10 -10.25
N ARG A 77 -2.13 -1.82 -11.22
CA ARG A 77 -2.30 -1.31 -12.60
C ARG A 77 -3.68 -1.65 -13.09
N ASP A 78 -4.33 -0.66 -13.72
CA ASP A 78 -5.63 -0.87 -14.37
C ASP A 78 -6.65 -1.53 -13.44
N GLY A 79 -6.61 -1.18 -12.16
CA GLY A 79 -7.55 -1.69 -11.18
C GLY A 79 -7.26 -3.09 -10.68
N VAL A 80 -6.10 -3.65 -10.97
CA VAL A 80 -5.73 -4.99 -10.49
C VAL A 80 -4.35 -4.99 -9.84
N ILE A 81 -4.10 -6.02 -9.05
CA ILE A 81 -2.78 -6.24 -8.45
C ILE A 81 -1.87 -6.81 -9.54
N ALA A 82 -0.90 -6.03 -9.96
CA ALA A 82 0.06 -6.44 -10.99
C ALA A 82 1.30 -7.10 -10.40
N ASP A 83 1.64 -6.78 -9.14
CA ASP A 83 2.80 -7.34 -8.46
C ASP A 83 2.41 -7.64 -7.03
N PHE A 84 2.25 -8.92 -6.71
CA PHE A 84 1.77 -9.35 -5.40
C PHE A 84 2.75 -9.02 -4.29
N ASP A 85 4.03 -9.29 -4.51
CA ASP A 85 5.04 -9.07 -3.49
C ASP A 85 5.17 -7.59 -3.15
N MET A 86 5.20 -6.74 -4.16
CA MET A 86 5.32 -5.30 -3.94
C MET A 86 4.06 -4.72 -3.32
N THR A 87 2.89 -5.26 -3.69
CA THR A 87 1.63 -4.83 -3.06
C THR A 87 1.64 -5.17 -1.57
N GLU A 88 2.04 -6.38 -1.22
CA GLU A 88 2.14 -6.79 0.18
C GLU A 88 3.09 -5.89 0.96
N LYS A 89 4.25 -5.64 0.41
CA LYS A 89 5.25 -4.79 1.08
C LYS A 89 4.79 -3.35 1.20
N MET A 90 4.09 -2.84 0.20
CA MET A 90 3.52 -1.51 0.24
C MET A 90 2.47 -1.39 1.35
N ILE A 91 1.56 -2.37 1.42
CA ILE A 91 0.54 -2.41 2.46
C ILE A 91 1.19 -2.47 3.84
N ARG A 92 2.17 -3.33 4.00
CA ARG A 92 2.88 -3.48 5.27
C ARG A 92 3.55 -2.18 5.69
N TYR A 93 4.16 -1.50 4.74
CA TYR A 93 4.80 -0.22 5.02
C TYR A 93 3.78 0.81 5.52
N PHE A 94 2.63 0.91 4.88
CA PHE A 94 1.60 1.86 5.30
C PHE A 94 1.01 1.50 6.66
N ILE A 95 0.84 0.23 6.93
CA ILE A 95 0.37 -0.22 8.24
C ILE A 95 1.37 0.16 9.33
N GLU A 96 2.64 -0.11 9.12
CA GLU A 96 3.68 0.21 10.07
C GLU A 96 3.80 1.71 10.29
N LYS A 97 3.68 2.50 9.24
CA LYS A 97 3.74 3.94 9.33
C LYS A 97 2.58 4.50 10.17
N THR A 98 1.42 3.89 10.05
CA THR A 98 0.23 4.30 10.80
C THR A 98 0.32 3.85 12.26
N HIS A 99 0.87 2.67 12.49
CA HIS A 99 0.92 2.04 13.81
C HIS A 99 2.24 2.21 14.50
N ARG A 100 2.91 3.26 14.24
CA ARG A 100 4.27 3.47 14.69
C ARG A 100 4.48 3.39 16.19
N ARG A 101 3.45 3.69 16.92
CA ARG A 101 3.66 3.89 18.32
C ARG A 101 3.15 2.83 19.17
N LYS A 102 3.21 1.85 18.89
CA LYS A 102 2.91 1.13 19.70
C LYS A 102 2.12 0.44 20.28
N THR A 103 1.42 -0.03 20.00
CA THR A 103 0.57 -0.84 20.81
C THR A 103 0.95 -2.30 20.64
N PHE A 104 0.78 -3.06 21.68
CA PHE A 104 1.01 -4.49 21.61
C PHE A 104 -0.16 -5.22 20.96
N LEU A 105 -1.22 -4.50 20.68
CA LEU A 105 -2.41 -5.10 20.08
C LEU A 105 -2.31 -5.03 18.56
N ARG A 106 -2.64 -6.13 17.90
CA ARG A 106 -2.69 -6.14 16.46
C ARG A 106 -3.97 -5.45 16.00
N PRO A 107 -3.88 -4.53 15.03
CA PRO A 107 -5.08 -3.89 14.53
C PRO A 107 -5.92 -4.86 13.70
N ARG A 108 -7.22 -4.66 13.70
CA ARG A 108 -8.10 -5.34 12.77
C ARG A 108 -8.16 -4.49 11.50
N ILE A 109 -7.85 -5.10 10.36
CA ILE A 109 -7.67 -4.37 9.13
C ILE A 109 -8.65 -4.88 8.08
N ILE A 110 -9.33 -3.95 7.42
CA ILE A 110 -10.13 -4.25 6.24
C ILE A 110 -9.42 -3.66 5.05
N ILE A 111 -9.22 -4.46 4.01
CA ILE A 111 -8.58 -4.01 2.80
C ILE A 111 -9.59 -4.04 1.66
N SER A 112 -9.81 -2.89 1.04
CA SER A 112 -10.64 -2.78 -0.14
C SER A 112 -9.76 -2.91 -1.38
N VAL A 113 -10.14 -3.82 -2.27
CA VAL A 113 -9.40 -4.07 -3.50
C VAL A 113 -10.28 -3.74 -4.69
N PRO A 114 -9.66 -3.48 -5.86
CA PRO A 114 -10.44 -3.17 -7.05
C PRO A 114 -11.39 -4.29 -7.43
N TYR A 115 -12.51 -3.90 -8.02
CA TYR A 115 -13.53 -4.82 -8.48
C TYR A 115 -12.98 -5.71 -9.60
N GLY A 116 -13.37 -6.96 -9.60
CA GLY A 116 -12.99 -7.88 -10.68
C GLY A 116 -11.71 -8.66 -10.45
N LEU A 117 -11.16 -8.64 -9.25
CA LEU A 117 -9.97 -9.43 -8.94
C LEU A 117 -10.24 -10.93 -9.11
N THR A 118 -9.25 -11.63 -9.63
CA THR A 118 -9.28 -13.08 -9.67
C THR A 118 -9.10 -13.66 -8.28
N GLN A 119 -9.39 -14.96 -8.13
CA GLN A 119 -9.20 -15.60 -6.83
C GLN A 119 -7.73 -15.62 -6.40
N VAL A 120 -6.83 -15.74 -7.36
CA VAL A 120 -5.39 -15.72 -7.06
C VAL A 120 -5.00 -14.35 -6.51
N GLU A 121 -5.46 -13.30 -7.15
CA GLU A 121 -5.18 -11.94 -6.71
C GLU A 121 -5.76 -11.65 -5.33
N ARG A 122 -6.95 -12.17 -5.05
CA ARG A 122 -7.57 -12.02 -3.73
C ARG A 122 -6.73 -12.66 -2.63
N LYS A 123 -6.13 -13.80 -2.91
CA LYS A 123 -5.27 -14.46 -1.94
C LYS A 123 -4.02 -13.66 -1.62
N ALA A 124 -3.56 -12.86 -2.56
CA ALA A 124 -2.38 -12.04 -2.37
C ALA A 124 -2.63 -10.90 -1.38
N VAL A 125 -3.86 -10.43 -1.29
CA VAL A 125 -4.22 -9.37 -0.37
C VAL A 125 -4.44 -9.91 1.03
#